data_2be7a3df7be987e4c364925cbf00a355
#
_entry.id   2be7a3df7be987e4c364925cbf00a355
#
_cell.length_a   1.000
_cell.length_b   1.000
_cell.length_c   1.000
_cell.angle_alpha   90.00
_cell.angle_beta   90.00
_cell.angle_gamma   90.00
#
_symmetry.space_group_name_H-M   'P 1'
#
loop_
_entity.id
_entity.type
_entity.pdbx_description
1 polymer ?
#
loop_
_entity_poly.entity_id
_entity_poly.type
_entity_poly.pdbx_seq_one_letter_code
_entity_poly.pdbx_strand_id
1 'polypeptide(L)'
;MKKLLALVVALVLVMSMATIASAAEYPTKGISVICPWGAGGGTDACLRAFCLALEKQLGVTLTVDNLTGAGGVIGHEAIADADNDGYTFGMITFELSAYLAQEMSDYTYENYIPLCRVNTDAAAITVNTEWAAANGITDVATFVEYAKAHPGEVMMGGSSSGSVWHIAGGYLMNATGIDIKMITYANGAADAVKAAAQGEIQGVTVSLAEAKSFIGNGLTVLGVMDTARNTAFPDAPTCQEQGFDIVYATQRGLALPLGVDAEIVAKLEAACAAAIEDADFVTFMNNNGQTIAYQTAEEYTAYLAQSAIDVPEAMKAVDLL
;
A
#
# COMPACT_ATOMS: atom_id res chain seq x y z
N MET A 1 -11.83 -56.50 -26.39
CA MET A 1 -12.41 -55.14 -26.39
C MET A 1 -13.02 -54.74 -25.03
N LYS A 2 -13.97 -55.47 -24.44
CA LYS A 2 -14.58 -55.10 -23.14
C LYS A 2 -13.57 -54.97 -21.96
N LYS A 3 -12.56 -55.86 -21.88
CA LYS A 3 -11.52 -55.82 -20.83
C LYS A 3 -10.56 -54.66 -20.99
N LEU A 4 -10.26 -54.25 -22.24
CA LEU A 4 -9.39 -53.09 -22.51
C LEU A 4 -10.10 -51.79 -22.19
N LEU A 5 -11.42 -51.71 -22.51
CA LEU A 5 -12.25 -50.56 -22.17
C LEU A 5 -12.38 -50.36 -20.64
N ALA A 6 -12.57 -51.49 -19.92
CA ALA A 6 -12.63 -51.42 -18.44
C ALA A 6 -11.30 -50.98 -17.81
N LEU A 7 -10.16 -51.35 -18.40
CA LEU A 7 -8.84 -50.92 -17.93
C LEU A 7 -8.61 -49.42 -18.17
N VAL A 8 -9.04 -48.90 -19.33
CA VAL A 8 -8.95 -47.47 -19.66
C VAL A 8 -9.86 -46.61 -18.75
N VAL A 9 -11.09 -47.07 -18.51
CA VAL A 9 -12.03 -46.39 -17.59
C VAL A 9 -11.49 -46.42 -16.16
N ALA A 10 -10.90 -47.51 -15.70
CA ALA A 10 -10.28 -47.59 -14.37
C ALA A 10 -9.05 -46.63 -14.26
N LEU A 11 -8.23 -46.53 -15.32
CA LEU A 11 -7.09 -45.62 -15.35
C LEU A 11 -7.50 -44.13 -15.34
N VAL A 12 -8.56 -43.78 -16.06
CA VAL A 12 -9.14 -42.43 -16.07
C VAL A 12 -9.76 -42.07 -14.71
N LEU A 13 -10.43 -43.01 -14.05
CA LEU A 13 -10.97 -42.82 -12.70
C LEU A 13 -9.83 -42.68 -11.65
N VAL A 14 -8.74 -43.40 -11.76
CA VAL A 14 -7.58 -43.26 -10.87
C VAL A 14 -6.86 -41.93 -11.10
N MET A 15 -6.73 -41.48 -12.35
CA MET A 15 -6.17 -40.13 -12.63
C MET A 15 -7.07 -38.99 -12.14
N SER A 16 -8.40 -39.12 -12.25
CA SER A 16 -9.32 -38.09 -11.74
C SER A 16 -9.36 -38.05 -10.21
N MET A 17 -9.09 -39.16 -9.51
CA MET A 17 -8.97 -39.17 -8.04
C MET A 17 -7.64 -38.57 -7.54
N ALA A 18 -6.58 -38.60 -8.33
CA ALA A 18 -5.28 -38.04 -7.93
C ALA A 18 -5.25 -36.51 -7.91
N THR A 19 -6.13 -35.86 -8.69
CA THR A 19 -6.22 -34.39 -8.73
C THR A 19 -7.07 -33.80 -7.59
N ILE A 20 -7.96 -34.59 -6.96
CA ILE A 20 -8.81 -34.12 -5.85
C ILE A 20 -8.05 -34.12 -4.49
N ALA A 21 -6.96 -34.89 -4.38
CA ALA A 21 -6.25 -35.01 -3.10
C ALA A 21 -5.28 -33.84 -2.78
N SER A 22 -4.95 -33.00 -3.77
CA SER A 22 -3.89 -31.98 -3.58
C SER A 22 -4.38 -30.72 -2.85
N ALA A 23 -5.61 -30.29 -3.06
CA ALA A 23 -6.13 -29.07 -2.46
C ALA A 23 -6.62 -29.26 -1.00
N ALA A 24 -6.98 -30.47 -0.61
CA ALA A 24 -7.42 -30.78 0.75
C ALA A 24 -6.31 -30.65 1.80
N GLU A 25 -5.04 -30.75 1.41
CA GLU A 25 -3.88 -30.68 2.31
C GLU A 25 -3.10 -29.35 2.26
N TYR A 26 -3.45 -28.42 1.34
CA TYR A 26 -2.78 -27.11 1.27
C TYR A 26 -3.12 -26.24 2.51
N PRO A 27 -2.11 -25.52 3.09
CA PRO A 27 -0.68 -25.61 2.86
C PRO A 27 -0.03 -26.72 3.70
N THR A 28 1.00 -27.39 3.16
CA THR A 28 1.77 -28.45 3.85
C THR A 28 3.21 -28.04 4.18
N LYS A 29 3.65 -26.88 3.69
CA LYS A 29 4.99 -26.29 3.89
C LYS A 29 4.87 -24.78 4.09
N GLY A 30 5.97 -24.15 4.50
CA GLY A 30 6.04 -22.69 4.62
C GLY A 30 5.77 -21.98 3.28
N ILE A 31 5.31 -20.73 3.37
CA ILE A 31 4.93 -19.89 2.25
C ILE A 31 5.87 -18.68 2.20
N SER A 32 6.33 -18.30 1.00
CA SER A 32 7.08 -17.06 0.75
C SER A 32 6.11 -15.93 0.42
N VAL A 33 6.30 -14.76 1.06
CA VAL A 33 5.46 -13.60 0.85
C VAL A 33 6.33 -12.41 0.44
N ILE A 34 6.18 -11.96 -0.79
CA ILE A 34 6.99 -10.90 -1.37
C ILE A 34 6.48 -9.53 -0.89
N CYS A 35 7.43 -8.71 -0.39
CA CYS A 35 7.24 -7.29 -0.11
C CYS A 35 8.00 -6.48 -1.17
N PRO A 36 7.36 -5.64 -1.99
CA PRO A 36 8.04 -4.86 -3.04
C PRO A 36 8.83 -3.66 -2.49
N TRP A 37 8.85 -3.48 -1.18
CA TRP A 37 9.45 -2.32 -0.50
C TRP A 37 10.48 -2.74 0.55
N GLY A 38 11.33 -1.77 0.93
CA GLY A 38 12.40 -1.97 1.89
C GLY A 38 11.90 -2.36 3.29
N ALA A 39 12.73 -3.16 3.98
CA ALA A 39 12.46 -3.58 5.35
C ALA A 39 12.33 -2.38 6.30
N GLY A 40 11.34 -2.43 7.21
CA GLY A 40 11.06 -1.38 8.19
C GLY A 40 10.20 -0.23 7.68
N GLY A 41 9.87 -0.18 6.37
CA GLY A 41 8.88 0.76 5.82
C GLY A 41 7.45 0.38 6.18
N GLY A 42 6.49 1.28 5.90
CA GLY A 42 5.08 1.07 6.24
C GLY A 42 4.47 -0.20 5.62
N THR A 43 4.85 -0.54 4.39
CA THR A 43 4.39 -1.77 3.71
C THR A 43 4.95 -3.03 4.35
N ASP A 44 6.26 -3.05 4.64
CA ASP A 44 6.92 -4.19 5.27
C ASP A 44 6.36 -4.44 6.69
N ALA A 45 6.17 -3.38 7.46
CA ALA A 45 5.63 -3.46 8.81
C ALA A 45 4.18 -4.00 8.82
N CYS A 46 3.31 -3.51 7.93
CA CYS A 46 1.96 -4.00 7.74
C CYS A 46 1.96 -5.48 7.31
N LEU A 47 2.76 -5.83 6.29
CA LEU A 47 2.83 -7.19 5.77
C LEU A 47 3.30 -8.19 6.83
N ARG A 48 4.37 -7.89 7.58
CA ARG A 48 4.86 -8.78 8.63
C ARG A 48 3.83 -9.01 9.73
N ALA A 49 3.15 -7.95 10.16
CA ALA A 49 2.09 -8.08 11.16
C ALA A 49 0.92 -8.93 10.63
N PHE A 50 0.53 -8.73 9.38
CA PHE A 50 -0.54 -9.52 8.76
C PHE A 50 -0.13 -10.98 8.52
N CYS A 51 1.13 -11.24 8.11
CA CYS A 51 1.67 -12.61 7.99
C CYS A 51 1.59 -13.37 9.33
N LEU A 52 1.92 -12.74 10.46
CA LEU A 52 1.78 -13.37 11.78
C LEU A 52 0.34 -13.77 12.11
N ALA A 53 -0.65 -12.95 11.69
CA ALA A 53 -2.06 -13.29 11.83
C ALA A 53 -2.47 -14.43 10.88
N LEU A 54 -1.96 -14.43 9.63
CA LEU A 54 -2.19 -15.49 8.65
C LEU A 54 -1.58 -16.83 9.08
N GLU A 55 -0.40 -16.84 9.70
CA GLU A 55 0.24 -18.06 10.24
C GLU A 55 -0.68 -18.80 11.23
N LYS A 56 -1.41 -18.04 12.08
CA LYS A 56 -2.38 -18.61 13.02
C LYS A 56 -3.55 -19.31 12.30
N GLN A 57 -3.93 -18.81 11.11
CA GLN A 57 -5.04 -19.37 10.32
C GLN A 57 -4.61 -20.55 9.47
N LEU A 58 -3.39 -20.49 8.89
CA LEU A 58 -2.88 -21.46 7.93
C LEU A 58 -2.10 -22.61 8.58
N GLY A 59 -1.58 -22.40 9.79
CA GLY A 59 -0.80 -23.42 10.53
C GLY A 59 0.60 -23.67 9.98
N VAL A 60 1.12 -22.77 9.13
CA VAL A 60 2.48 -22.84 8.55
C VAL A 60 3.15 -21.47 8.67
N THR A 61 4.48 -21.44 8.59
CA THR A 61 5.28 -20.21 8.64
C THR A 61 5.18 -19.45 7.33
N LEU A 62 5.01 -18.12 7.41
CA LEU A 62 5.07 -17.18 6.30
C LEU A 62 6.38 -16.37 6.37
N THR A 63 7.24 -16.51 5.37
CA THR A 63 8.51 -15.77 5.30
C THR A 63 8.35 -14.56 4.40
N VAL A 64 8.61 -13.36 4.93
CA VAL A 64 8.55 -12.11 4.15
C VAL A 64 9.90 -11.81 3.52
N ASP A 65 9.92 -11.77 2.18
CA ASP A 65 11.08 -11.45 1.35
C ASP A 65 10.95 -10.06 0.72
N ASN A 66 11.87 -9.15 1.06
CA ASN A 66 11.86 -7.79 0.52
C ASN A 66 12.58 -7.76 -0.84
N LEU A 67 11.82 -7.68 -1.93
CA LEU A 67 12.31 -7.54 -3.30
C LEU A 67 12.10 -6.11 -3.78
N THR A 68 13.11 -5.26 -3.58
CA THR A 68 13.05 -3.82 -3.84
C THR A 68 13.66 -3.44 -5.19
N GLY A 69 13.26 -2.30 -5.72
CA GLY A 69 13.88 -1.67 -6.89
C GLY A 69 12.87 -1.16 -7.91
N ALA A 70 13.31 -0.24 -8.76
CA ALA A 70 12.52 0.40 -9.81
C ALA A 70 11.15 0.89 -9.30
N GLY A 71 11.09 1.56 -8.15
CA GLY A 71 9.82 2.06 -7.60
C GLY A 71 8.82 0.97 -7.19
N GLY A 72 9.30 -0.25 -6.87
CA GLY A 72 8.48 -1.41 -6.51
C GLY A 72 8.23 -2.40 -7.66
N VAL A 73 8.55 -2.05 -8.91
CA VAL A 73 8.32 -2.90 -10.10
C VAL A 73 8.90 -4.30 -9.92
N ILE A 74 10.16 -4.42 -9.45
CA ILE A 74 10.84 -5.72 -9.31
C ILE A 74 10.04 -6.67 -8.40
N GLY A 75 9.54 -6.17 -7.28
CA GLY A 75 8.76 -7.00 -6.35
C GLY A 75 7.37 -7.34 -6.88
N HIS A 76 6.69 -6.38 -7.52
CA HIS A 76 5.38 -6.62 -8.12
C HIS A 76 5.46 -7.65 -9.26
N GLU A 77 6.42 -7.51 -10.19
CA GLU A 77 6.62 -8.50 -11.26
C GLU A 77 6.97 -9.87 -10.71
N ALA A 78 7.81 -9.94 -9.67
CA ALA A 78 8.14 -11.21 -9.02
C ALA A 78 6.94 -11.90 -8.36
N ILE A 79 5.93 -11.16 -7.90
CA ILE A 79 4.66 -11.74 -7.43
C ILE A 79 3.88 -12.34 -8.60
N ALA A 80 3.74 -11.60 -9.72
CA ALA A 80 2.98 -12.05 -10.88
C ALA A 80 3.62 -13.26 -11.58
N ASP A 81 4.95 -13.32 -11.60
CA ASP A 81 5.75 -14.36 -12.26
C ASP A 81 6.04 -15.59 -11.37
N ALA A 82 5.55 -15.59 -10.11
CA ALA A 82 5.73 -16.70 -9.21
C ALA A 82 4.99 -17.97 -9.70
N ASP A 83 5.43 -19.14 -9.20
CA ASP A 83 4.75 -20.41 -9.47
C ASP A 83 3.29 -20.35 -8.98
N ASN A 84 2.36 -20.88 -9.77
CA ASN A 84 0.92 -20.89 -9.46
C ASN A 84 0.51 -22.02 -8.50
N ASP A 85 1.40 -22.42 -7.59
CA ASP A 85 1.17 -23.48 -6.59
C ASP A 85 0.62 -22.96 -5.25
N GLY A 86 0.45 -21.64 -5.10
CA GLY A 86 -0.02 -20.97 -3.91
C GLY A 86 1.03 -20.79 -2.81
N TYR A 87 2.29 -21.22 -3.00
CA TYR A 87 3.34 -21.10 -1.99
C TYR A 87 4.23 -19.86 -2.13
N THR A 88 3.93 -19.03 -3.14
CA THR A 88 4.49 -17.69 -3.27
C THR A 88 3.40 -16.73 -3.65
N PHE A 89 3.23 -15.67 -2.87
CA PHE A 89 2.35 -14.55 -3.16
C PHE A 89 2.95 -13.27 -2.57
N GLY A 90 2.26 -12.13 -2.64
CA GLY A 90 2.84 -10.92 -2.09
C GLY A 90 1.86 -9.79 -1.87
N MET A 91 2.38 -8.69 -1.36
CA MET A 91 1.62 -7.46 -1.15
C MET A 91 1.74 -6.56 -2.37
N ILE A 92 0.63 -6.31 -3.05
CA ILE A 92 0.53 -5.29 -4.10
C ILE A 92 0.14 -3.95 -3.49
N THR A 93 0.66 -2.87 -4.07
CA THR A 93 0.51 -1.52 -3.54
C THR A 93 -0.03 -0.54 -4.58
N PHE A 94 -0.29 0.69 -4.17
CA PHE A 94 -0.83 1.77 -5.00
C PHE A 94 -0.10 1.93 -6.34
N GLU A 95 1.21 1.79 -6.34
CA GLU A 95 2.07 2.05 -7.49
C GLU A 95 1.75 1.17 -8.71
N LEU A 96 1.20 -0.03 -8.48
CA LEU A 96 0.74 -0.91 -9.55
C LEU A 96 -0.27 -0.22 -10.49
N SER A 97 -1.10 0.69 -9.96
CA SER A 97 -2.06 1.47 -10.76
C SER A 97 -1.42 2.60 -11.58
N ALA A 98 -0.16 2.93 -11.32
CA ALA A 98 0.58 4.01 -11.97
C ALA A 98 1.61 3.51 -13.01
N TYR A 99 2.08 2.27 -12.92
CA TYR A 99 3.21 1.77 -13.71
C TYR A 99 3.03 1.89 -15.22
N LEU A 100 1.86 1.49 -15.74
CA LEU A 100 1.57 1.56 -17.17
C LEU A 100 1.61 3.00 -17.67
N ALA A 101 1.06 3.94 -16.92
CA ALA A 101 1.04 5.36 -17.27
C ALA A 101 2.44 6.00 -17.18
N GLN A 102 3.31 5.48 -16.33
CA GLN A 102 4.70 5.92 -16.18
C GLN A 102 5.67 5.20 -17.12
N GLU A 103 5.19 4.29 -17.96
CA GLU A 103 6.02 3.44 -18.84
C GLU A 103 7.08 2.63 -18.05
N MET A 104 6.78 2.28 -16.79
CA MET A 104 7.70 1.56 -15.91
C MET A 104 7.54 0.04 -16.00
N SER A 105 6.32 -0.44 -16.26
CA SER A 105 5.99 -1.86 -16.43
C SER A 105 4.67 -2.01 -17.18
N ASP A 106 4.55 -3.10 -17.95
CA ASP A 106 3.31 -3.51 -18.60
C ASP A 106 2.37 -4.29 -17.67
N TYR A 107 2.81 -4.60 -16.43
CA TYR A 107 2.01 -5.32 -15.47
C TYR A 107 0.96 -4.37 -14.86
N THR A 108 -0.28 -4.88 -14.82
CA THR A 108 -1.44 -4.22 -14.24
C THR A 108 -2.08 -5.13 -13.20
N TYR A 109 -3.13 -4.66 -12.54
CA TYR A 109 -3.91 -5.52 -11.61
C TYR A 109 -4.46 -6.79 -12.27
N GLU A 110 -4.63 -6.83 -13.59
CA GLU A 110 -5.11 -7.98 -14.36
C GLU A 110 -4.10 -9.15 -14.41
N ASN A 111 -2.85 -8.91 -14.04
CA ASN A 111 -1.80 -9.93 -13.95
C ASN A 111 -1.83 -10.71 -12.61
N TYR A 112 -2.81 -10.43 -11.75
CA TYR A 112 -2.88 -10.99 -10.40
C TYR A 112 -4.26 -11.58 -10.11
N ILE A 113 -4.32 -12.44 -9.07
CA ILE A 113 -5.55 -12.82 -8.37
C ILE A 113 -5.52 -12.07 -7.03
N PRO A 114 -6.22 -10.93 -6.87
CA PRO A 114 -6.30 -10.24 -5.59
C PRO A 114 -6.98 -11.12 -4.55
N LEU A 115 -6.43 -11.19 -3.33
CA LEU A 115 -7.00 -11.93 -2.20
C LEU A 115 -7.81 -11.04 -1.27
N CYS A 116 -7.25 -9.88 -0.94
CA CYS A 116 -7.92 -8.88 -0.12
C CYS A 116 -7.15 -7.56 -0.14
N ARG A 117 -7.82 -6.44 0.13
CA ARG A 117 -7.16 -5.24 0.63
C ARG A 117 -6.99 -5.35 2.15
N VAL A 118 -5.83 -5.00 2.66
CA VAL A 118 -5.51 -5.06 4.09
C VAL A 118 -5.69 -3.69 4.74
N ASN A 119 -5.08 -2.66 4.15
CA ASN A 119 -5.13 -1.32 4.72
C ASN A 119 -5.15 -0.21 3.67
N THR A 120 -5.53 0.98 4.14
CA THR A 120 -5.22 2.25 3.51
C THR A 120 -4.37 3.09 4.46
N ASP A 121 -3.59 4.03 3.92
CA ASP A 121 -2.74 4.89 4.71
C ASP A 121 -2.77 6.29 4.08
N ALA A 122 -3.49 7.21 4.73
CA ALA A 122 -3.73 8.53 4.20
C ALA A 122 -2.48 9.40 4.27
N ALA A 123 -2.26 10.23 3.25
CA ALA A 123 -1.24 11.26 3.27
C ALA A 123 -1.57 12.33 4.33
N ALA A 124 -0.54 13.00 4.82
CA ALA A 124 -0.69 14.10 5.75
C ALA A 124 0.23 15.26 5.35
N ILE A 125 -0.24 16.47 5.55
CA ILE A 125 0.56 17.70 5.45
C ILE A 125 1.26 17.85 6.79
N THR A 126 2.56 17.49 6.82
CA THR A 126 3.37 17.51 8.04
C THR A 126 4.57 18.42 7.81
N VAL A 127 4.79 19.39 8.68
CA VAL A 127 5.80 20.45 8.49
C VAL A 127 6.83 20.46 9.62
N ASN A 128 8.00 21.02 9.35
CA ASN A 128 9.00 21.30 10.37
C ASN A 128 8.42 22.27 11.41
N THR A 129 8.49 21.88 12.68
CA THR A 129 7.88 22.63 13.79
C THR A 129 8.45 24.02 13.96
N GLU A 130 9.78 24.16 13.88
CA GLU A 130 10.45 25.45 14.07
C GLU A 130 10.16 26.42 12.91
N TRP A 131 10.24 25.89 11.68
CA TRP A 131 9.88 26.67 10.49
C TRP A 131 8.44 27.14 10.51
N ALA A 132 7.50 26.25 10.84
CA ALA A 132 6.08 26.58 10.94
C ALA A 132 5.81 27.67 11.98
N ALA A 133 6.40 27.54 13.19
CA ALA A 133 6.27 28.51 14.26
C ALA A 133 6.85 29.89 13.87
N ALA A 134 8.01 29.92 13.20
CA ALA A 134 8.66 31.16 12.75
C ALA A 134 7.84 31.93 11.70
N ASN A 135 6.96 31.22 10.95
CA ASN A 135 6.15 31.78 9.88
C ASN A 135 4.64 31.86 10.22
N GLY A 136 4.25 31.58 11.47
CA GLY A 136 2.86 31.65 11.92
C GLY A 136 1.94 30.59 11.31
N ILE A 137 2.51 29.44 10.89
CA ILE A 137 1.77 28.34 10.27
C ILE A 137 1.29 27.40 11.38
N THR A 138 -0.03 27.29 11.55
CA THR A 138 -0.67 26.51 12.62
C THR A 138 -1.65 25.46 12.10
N ASP A 139 -2.07 25.57 10.85
CA ASP A 139 -3.11 24.76 10.21
C ASP A 139 -2.94 24.74 8.68
N VAL A 140 -3.80 24.02 7.97
CA VAL A 140 -3.76 23.93 6.50
C VAL A 140 -4.04 25.30 5.87
N ALA A 141 -4.92 26.10 6.45
CA ALA A 141 -5.27 27.40 5.87
C ALA A 141 -4.09 28.38 5.89
N THR A 142 -3.41 28.52 7.03
CA THR A 142 -2.23 29.38 7.16
C THR A 142 -1.04 28.86 6.36
N PHE A 143 -0.88 27.53 6.19
CA PHE A 143 0.10 26.93 5.28
C PHE A 143 -0.19 27.32 3.81
N VAL A 144 -1.44 27.22 3.38
CA VAL A 144 -1.87 27.55 2.01
C VAL A 144 -1.67 29.05 1.75
N GLU A 145 -2.02 29.93 2.69
CA GLU A 145 -1.79 31.37 2.59
C GLU A 145 -0.30 31.69 2.45
N TYR A 146 0.54 31.06 3.29
CA TYR A 146 1.99 31.24 3.21
C TYR A 146 2.54 30.76 1.86
N ALA A 147 2.17 29.57 1.41
CA ALA A 147 2.67 29.01 0.16
C ALA A 147 2.22 29.83 -1.07
N LYS A 148 1.02 30.40 -1.05
CA LYS A 148 0.55 31.35 -2.09
C LYS A 148 1.36 32.65 -2.13
N ALA A 149 1.83 33.12 -0.99
CA ALA A 149 2.68 34.32 -0.89
C ALA A 149 4.15 34.05 -1.29
N HIS A 150 4.57 32.77 -1.29
CA HIS A 150 5.95 32.33 -1.55
C HIS A 150 5.98 31.19 -2.60
N PRO A 151 5.50 31.45 -3.85
CA PRO A 151 5.40 30.40 -4.87
C PRO A 151 6.77 29.81 -5.21
N GLY A 152 6.86 28.46 -5.23
CA GLY A 152 8.07 27.70 -5.53
C GLY A 152 9.15 27.72 -4.44
N GLU A 153 8.91 28.36 -3.28
CA GLU A 153 9.91 28.46 -2.20
C GLU A 153 9.73 27.37 -1.14
N VAL A 154 8.51 26.85 -0.95
CA VAL A 154 8.23 25.79 0.03
C VAL A 154 8.62 24.43 -0.53
N MET A 155 9.59 23.77 0.09
CA MET A 155 10.04 22.40 -0.29
C MET A 155 9.32 21.36 0.57
N MET A 156 8.57 20.46 -0.08
CA MET A 156 7.91 19.33 0.57
C MET A 156 8.49 18.02 0.07
N GLY A 157 8.81 17.12 0.99
CA GLY A 157 9.37 15.81 0.66
C GLY A 157 8.28 14.77 0.40
N GLY A 158 8.50 13.93 -0.60
CA GLY A 158 7.76 12.69 -0.83
C GLY A 158 8.70 11.49 -0.74
N SER A 159 8.33 10.38 -1.40
CA SER A 159 9.27 9.29 -1.68
C SER A 159 9.87 9.44 -3.09
N SER A 160 10.05 8.35 -3.85
CA SER A 160 10.56 8.45 -5.23
C SER A 160 9.64 9.24 -6.16
N SER A 161 10.16 9.68 -7.28
CA SER A 161 9.37 10.39 -8.31
C SER A 161 8.20 9.52 -8.79
N GLY A 162 7.02 10.11 -8.94
CA GLY A 162 5.79 9.41 -9.35
C GLY A 162 5.21 8.43 -8.32
N SER A 163 5.79 8.34 -7.14
CA SER A 163 5.24 7.53 -6.04
C SER A 163 4.02 8.16 -5.38
N VAL A 164 3.31 7.38 -4.58
CA VAL A 164 2.11 7.82 -3.85
C VAL A 164 2.34 9.14 -3.09
N TRP A 165 3.45 9.29 -2.39
CA TRP A 165 3.73 10.50 -1.61
C TRP A 165 4.15 11.71 -2.45
N HIS A 166 4.75 11.49 -3.64
CA HIS A 166 4.98 12.57 -4.60
C HIS A 166 3.65 13.06 -5.18
N ILE A 167 2.78 12.14 -5.58
CA ILE A 167 1.45 12.46 -6.12
C ILE A 167 0.58 13.16 -5.07
N ALA A 168 0.71 12.82 -3.77
CA ALA A 168 0.02 13.52 -2.68
C ALA A 168 0.32 15.03 -2.65
N GLY A 169 1.58 15.41 -2.90
CA GLY A 169 1.97 16.82 -3.05
C GLY A 169 1.29 17.49 -4.24
N GLY A 170 1.19 16.80 -5.37
CA GLY A 170 0.45 17.25 -6.54
C GLY A 170 -1.04 17.46 -6.28
N TYR A 171 -1.68 16.51 -5.59
CA TYR A 171 -3.07 16.67 -5.15
C TYR A 171 -3.27 17.90 -4.27
N LEU A 172 -2.34 18.14 -3.34
CA LEU A 172 -2.37 19.33 -2.49
C LEU A 172 -2.26 20.62 -3.34
N MET A 173 -1.32 20.66 -4.30
CA MET A 173 -1.17 21.81 -5.22
C MET A 173 -2.44 22.05 -6.03
N ASN A 174 -2.99 21.00 -6.64
CA ASN A 174 -4.19 21.11 -7.48
C ASN A 174 -5.41 21.58 -6.68
N ALA A 175 -5.63 21.04 -5.50
CA ALA A 175 -6.80 21.36 -4.66
C ALA A 175 -6.74 22.78 -4.06
N THR A 176 -5.54 23.33 -3.85
CA THR A 176 -5.36 24.60 -3.13
C THR A 176 -4.86 25.75 -4.01
N GLY A 177 -4.34 25.43 -5.20
CA GLY A 177 -3.72 26.40 -6.11
C GLY A 177 -2.40 26.98 -5.59
N ILE A 178 -1.70 26.24 -4.69
CA ILE A 178 -0.35 26.62 -4.25
C ILE A 178 0.71 26.07 -5.23
N ASP A 179 1.88 26.71 -5.22
CA ASP A 179 3.07 26.24 -5.93
C ASP A 179 4.12 25.85 -4.89
N ILE A 180 4.31 24.54 -4.68
CA ILE A 180 5.33 23.98 -3.79
C ILE A 180 6.33 23.16 -4.60
N LYS A 181 7.56 23.10 -4.13
CA LYS A 181 8.61 22.30 -4.76
C LYS A 181 8.66 20.90 -4.13
N MET A 182 8.25 19.87 -4.86
CA MET A 182 8.37 18.50 -4.41
C MET A 182 9.82 18.01 -4.52
N ILE A 183 10.35 17.48 -3.43
CA ILE A 183 11.69 16.88 -3.33
C ILE A 183 11.53 15.37 -3.20
N THR A 184 12.13 14.63 -4.11
CA THR A 184 12.04 13.17 -4.15
C THR A 184 13.23 12.50 -3.48
N TYR A 185 12.98 11.38 -2.79
CA TYR A 185 13.97 10.60 -2.07
C TYR A 185 13.91 9.15 -2.55
N ALA A 186 14.93 8.73 -3.30
CA ALA A 186 14.96 7.43 -3.98
C ALA A 186 14.85 6.22 -3.03
N ASN A 187 15.32 6.36 -1.78
CA ASN A 187 15.28 5.29 -0.78
C ASN A 187 13.93 5.21 -0.02
N GLY A 188 13.01 6.13 -0.30
CA GLY A 188 11.68 6.14 0.30
C GLY A 188 11.43 7.30 1.26
N ALA A 189 10.26 7.29 1.87
CA ALA A 189 9.74 8.38 2.70
C ALA A 189 10.55 8.65 3.97
N ALA A 190 11.23 7.64 4.52
CA ALA A 190 12.01 7.79 5.76
C ALA A 190 13.11 8.87 5.66
N ASP A 191 13.78 8.98 4.51
CA ASP A 191 14.80 10.01 4.26
C ASP A 191 14.15 11.40 4.16
N ALA A 192 12.99 11.51 3.51
CA ALA A 192 12.24 12.77 3.43
C ALA A 192 11.78 13.26 4.80
N VAL A 193 11.21 12.36 5.62
CA VAL A 193 10.78 12.64 6.99
C VAL A 193 11.93 13.14 7.85
N LYS A 194 13.08 12.49 7.75
CA LYS A 194 14.29 12.91 8.47
C LYS A 194 14.78 14.30 8.04
N ALA A 195 14.84 14.55 6.72
CA ALA A 195 15.24 15.85 6.18
C ALA A 195 14.29 16.96 6.64
N ALA A 196 12.97 16.72 6.64
CA ALA A 196 12.01 17.69 7.16
C ALA A 196 12.17 17.91 8.68
N ALA A 197 12.35 16.86 9.47
CA ALA A 197 12.54 16.98 10.91
C ALA A 197 13.84 17.76 11.26
N GLN A 198 14.86 17.67 10.42
CA GLN A 198 16.13 18.40 10.56
C GLN A 198 16.09 19.84 9.98
N GLY A 199 14.97 20.24 9.35
CA GLY A 199 14.82 21.57 8.75
C GLY A 199 15.54 21.77 7.41
N GLU A 200 15.97 20.69 6.75
CA GLU A 200 16.57 20.77 5.41
C GLU A 200 15.52 21.10 4.34
N ILE A 201 14.27 20.65 4.56
CA ILE A 201 13.07 20.98 3.79
C ILE A 201 11.95 21.40 4.75
N GLN A 202 10.92 22.07 4.25
CA GLN A 202 9.87 22.64 5.07
C GLN A 202 8.85 21.62 5.59
N GLY A 203 8.67 20.49 4.89
CA GLY A 203 7.73 19.47 5.33
C GLY A 203 7.69 18.25 4.42
N VAL A 204 6.69 17.41 4.63
CA VAL A 204 6.46 16.16 3.87
C VAL A 204 4.97 15.95 3.62
N THR A 205 4.67 15.17 2.57
CA THR A 205 3.33 14.70 2.21
C THR A 205 3.18 13.19 2.39
N VAL A 206 3.81 12.62 3.42
CA VAL A 206 3.76 11.18 3.72
C VAL A 206 2.66 10.87 4.73
N SER A 207 2.43 9.59 5.02
CA SER A 207 1.46 9.20 6.04
C SER A 207 1.91 9.53 7.47
N LEU A 208 0.95 9.58 8.39
CA LEU A 208 1.24 9.75 9.83
C LEU A 208 2.08 8.59 10.38
N ALA A 209 1.84 7.36 9.90
CA ALA A 209 2.59 6.18 10.33
C ALA A 209 4.09 6.32 9.97
N GLU A 210 4.41 6.82 8.78
CA GLU A 210 5.79 7.01 8.34
C GLU A 210 6.47 8.19 9.06
N ALA A 211 5.72 9.25 9.38
CA ALA A 211 6.24 10.42 10.10
C ALA A 211 6.26 10.24 11.64
N LYS A 212 5.66 9.18 12.17
CA LYS A 212 5.35 8.96 13.59
C LYS A 212 6.49 9.28 14.56
N SER A 213 7.70 8.84 14.25
CA SER A 213 8.86 9.00 15.15
C SER A 213 9.29 10.45 15.36
N PHE A 214 8.86 11.36 14.48
CA PHE A 214 9.21 12.77 14.50
C PHE A 214 8.03 13.71 14.81
N ILE A 215 6.78 13.19 14.78
CA ILE A 215 5.61 13.98 15.17
C ILE A 215 5.74 14.37 16.66
N GLY A 216 5.68 15.68 16.94
CA GLY A 216 5.94 16.24 18.27
C GLY A 216 7.41 16.31 18.64
N ASN A 217 8.31 15.83 17.76
CA ASN A 217 9.77 15.89 17.92
C ASN A 217 10.41 16.36 16.60
N GLY A 218 10.22 17.62 16.25
CA GLY A 218 10.70 18.26 15.03
C GLY A 218 9.64 18.41 13.93
N LEU A 219 8.56 17.64 13.96
CA LEU A 219 7.46 17.74 12.99
C LEU A 219 6.10 18.01 13.65
N THR A 220 5.29 18.83 12.98
CA THR A 220 3.91 19.16 13.34
C THR A 220 2.98 18.78 12.19
N VAL A 221 1.90 18.05 12.49
CA VAL A 221 0.84 17.72 11.52
C VAL A 221 -0.11 18.89 11.39
N LEU A 222 -0.33 19.36 10.17
CA LEU A 222 -1.30 20.42 9.87
C LEU A 222 -2.67 19.86 9.46
N GLY A 223 -2.67 18.76 8.70
CA GLY A 223 -3.91 18.12 8.25
C GLY A 223 -3.67 16.76 7.62
N VAL A 224 -4.64 15.86 7.79
CA VAL A 224 -4.64 14.52 7.21
C VAL A 224 -5.57 14.50 5.99
N MET A 225 -5.13 13.93 4.89
CA MET A 225 -5.90 13.82 3.64
C MET A 225 -6.88 12.63 3.70
N ASP A 226 -7.75 12.62 4.70
CA ASP A 226 -8.72 11.54 4.94
C ASP A 226 -10.09 12.12 5.28
N THR A 227 -11.12 11.28 5.21
CA THR A 227 -12.50 11.60 5.59
C THR A 227 -12.73 11.55 7.11
N ALA A 228 -11.85 10.88 7.85
CA ALA A 228 -11.93 10.75 9.30
C ALA A 228 -10.53 10.90 9.93
N ARG A 229 -10.49 11.31 11.20
CA ARG A 229 -9.23 11.39 11.95
C ARG A 229 -8.65 10.00 12.18
N ASN A 230 -7.32 9.92 12.13
CA ASN A 230 -6.61 8.70 12.45
C ASN A 230 -6.72 8.37 13.95
N THR A 231 -7.03 7.13 14.29
CA THR A 231 -7.25 6.68 15.68
C THR A 231 -6.00 6.78 16.55
N ALA A 232 -4.81 6.60 15.98
CA ALA A 232 -3.55 6.74 16.70
C ALA A 232 -3.09 8.21 16.87
N PHE A 233 -3.68 9.12 16.08
CA PHE A 233 -3.38 10.56 16.09
C PHE A 233 -4.68 11.37 16.16
N PRO A 234 -5.49 11.21 17.22
CA PRO A 234 -6.83 11.81 17.30
C PRO A 234 -6.81 13.35 17.32
N ASP A 235 -5.70 13.95 17.69
CA ASP A 235 -5.52 15.39 17.70
C ASP A 235 -5.18 15.98 16.32
N ALA A 236 -4.77 15.14 15.34
CA ALA A 236 -4.49 15.58 13.98
C ALA A 236 -5.81 15.77 13.20
N PRO A 237 -6.18 17.01 12.83
CA PRO A 237 -7.43 17.25 12.09
C PRO A 237 -7.30 16.73 10.66
N THR A 238 -8.45 16.42 10.03
CA THR A 238 -8.45 16.17 8.58
C THR A 238 -8.41 17.47 7.79
N CYS A 239 -8.02 17.39 6.52
CA CYS A 239 -8.11 18.53 5.61
C CYS A 239 -9.56 18.97 5.43
N GLN A 240 -10.51 18.02 5.37
CA GLN A 240 -11.95 18.29 5.24
C GLN A 240 -12.53 19.05 6.45
N GLU A 241 -12.11 18.71 7.67
CA GLU A 241 -12.51 19.48 8.88
C GLU A 241 -12.07 20.94 8.82
N GLN A 242 -11.04 21.25 8.05
CA GLN A 242 -10.51 22.60 7.84
C GLN A 242 -11.02 23.27 6.54
N GLY A 243 -12.01 22.66 5.86
CA GLY A 243 -12.65 23.21 4.67
C GLY A 243 -11.92 22.91 3.34
N PHE A 244 -10.92 22.01 3.34
CA PHE A 244 -10.22 21.57 2.14
C PHE A 244 -10.66 20.16 1.78
N ASP A 245 -11.32 20.01 0.63
CA ASP A 245 -11.77 18.71 0.14
C ASP A 245 -10.60 17.95 -0.52
N ILE A 246 -9.69 17.46 0.33
CA ILE A 246 -8.51 16.70 -0.09
C ILE A 246 -8.55 15.36 0.62
N VAL A 247 -8.76 14.29 -0.16
CA VAL A 247 -8.70 12.90 0.31
C VAL A 247 -7.73 12.16 -0.60
N TYR A 248 -6.67 11.62 -0.02
CA TYR A 248 -5.66 10.88 -0.76
C TYR A 248 -4.90 9.90 0.13
N ALA A 249 -4.85 8.64 -0.28
CA ALA A 249 -4.23 7.55 0.49
C ALA A 249 -3.52 6.56 -0.43
N THR A 250 -2.47 5.91 0.11
CA THR A 250 -2.00 4.64 -0.46
C THR A 250 -2.94 3.51 -0.06
N GLN A 251 -2.81 2.39 -0.72
CA GLN A 251 -3.49 1.14 -0.37
C GLN A 251 -2.53 -0.04 -0.46
N ARG A 252 -2.78 -1.09 0.31
CA ARG A 252 -2.00 -2.33 0.31
C ARG A 252 -2.94 -3.52 0.41
N GLY A 253 -2.70 -4.53 -0.41
CA GLY A 253 -3.46 -5.77 -0.37
C GLY A 253 -2.62 -6.96 -0.79
N LEU A 254 -3.09 -8.17 -0.51
CA LEU A 254 -2.44 -9.40 -0.95
C LEU A 254 -2.95 -9.85 -2.29
N ALA A 255 -2.06 -10.40 -3.10
CA ALA A 255 -2.39 -10.99 -4.39
C ALA A 255 -1.50 -12.19 -4.72
N LEU A 256 -2.07 -13.14 -5.45
CA LEU A 256 -1.42 -14.31 -6.02
C LEU A 256 -1.06 -14.09 -7.49
N PRO A 257 -0.13 -14.86 -8.08
CA PRO A 257 0.02 -14.97 -9.52
C PRO A 257 -1.24 -15.56 -10.16
N LEU A 258 -1.39 -15.38 -11.48
CA LEU A 258 -2.50 -15.99 -12.22
C LEU A 258 -2.37 -17.52 -12.28
N GLY A 259 -3.52 -18.21 -12.38
CA GLY A 259 -3.58 -19.66 -12.62
C GLY A 259 -3.47 -20.54 -11.38
N VAL A 260 -3.47 -19.98 -10.19
CA VAL A 260 -3.56 -20.74 -8.93
C VAL A 260 -4.92 -21.45 -8.84
N ASP A 261 -4.91 -22.67 -8.32
CA ASP A 261 -6.12 -23.48 -8.14
C ASP A 261 -7.16 -22.75 -7.29
N ALA A 262 -8.41 -22.80 -7.71
CA ALA A 262 -9.53 -22.07 -7.08
C ALA A 262 -9.76 -22.47 -5.61
N GLU A 263 -9.48 -23.73 -5.23
CA GLU A 263 -9.64 -24.17 -3.85
C GLU A 263 -8.54 -23.58 -2.95
N ILE A 264 -7.33 -23.40 -3.50
CA ILE A 264 -6.22 -22.70 -2.82
C ILE A 264 -6.57 -21.21 -2.64
N VAL A 265 -7.06 -20.56 -3.70
CA VAL A 265 -7.50 -19.16 -3.65
C VAL A 265 -8.55 -18.98 -2.56
N ALA A 266 -9.63 -19.77 -2.58
CA ALA A 266 -10.70 -19.67 -1.60
C ALA A 266 -10.22 -19.89 -0.15
N LYS A 267 -9.25 -20.79 0.05
CA LYS A 267 -8.66 -21.02 1.37
C LYS A 267 -7.83 -19.84 1.86
N LEU A 268 -7.06 -19.21 0.98
CA LEU A 268 -6.29 -18.01 1.32
C LEU A 268 -7.20 -16.81 1.56
N GLU A 269 -8.24 -16.61 0.77
CA GLU A 269 -9.26 -15.56 1.02
C GLU A 269 -9.92 -15.73 2.39
N ALA A 270 -10.33 -16.96 2.73
CA ALA A 270 -10.90 -17.24 4.05
C ALA A 270 -9.91 -16.98 5.19
N ALA A 271 -8.63 -17.35 4.99
CA ALA A 271 -7.57 -17.04 5.96
C ALA A 271 -7.34 -15.53 6.10
N CYS A 272 -7.36 -14.76 5.01
CA CYS A 272 -7.26 -13.30 5.04
C CYS A 272 -8.43 -12.66 5.81
N ALA A 273 -9.67 -13.11 5.55
CA ALA A 273 -10.86 -12.62 6.24
C ALA A 273 -10.83 -12.90 7.75
N ALA A 274 -10.24 -14.01 8.17
CA ALA A 274 -10.06 -14.30 9.59
C ALA A 274 -8.86 -13.55 10.20
N ALA A 275 -7.77 -13.40 9.47
CA ALA A 275 -6.55 -12.74 9.94
C ALA A 275 -6.73 -11.23 10.17
N ILE A 276 -7.61 -10.56 9.40
CA ILE A 276 -7.86 -9.12 9.57
C ILE A 276 -8.48 -8.79 10.94
N GLU A 277 -9.19 -9.73 11.54
CA GLU A 277 -9.83 -9.61 12.85
C GLU A 277 -8.88 -10.03 14.01
N ASP A 278 -7.66 -10.48 13.72
CA ASP A 278 -6.71 -10.90 14.75
C ASP A 278 -6.36 -9.75 15.69
N ALA A 279 -6.51 -9.97 16.99
CA ALA A 279 -6.36 -8.92 18.01
C ALA A 279 -4.95 -8.33 18.08
N ASP A 280 -3.92 -9.14 17.82
CA ASP A 280 -2.52 -8.67 17.81
C ASP A 280 -2.28 -7.82 16.56
N PHE A 281 -2.83 -8.23 15.40
CA PHE A 281 -2.77 -7.44 14.17
C PHE A 281 -3.49 -6.09 14.32
N VAL A 282 -4.73 -6.10 14.81
CA VAL A 282 -5.51 -4.87 15.05
C VAL A 282 -4.78 -3.93 16.00
N THR A 283 -4.22 -4.49 17.09
CA THR A 283 -3.44 -3.71 18.07
C THR A 283 -2.19 -3.11 17.43
N PHE A 284 -1.47 -3.90 16.62
CA PHE A 284 -0.28 -3.42 15.89
C PHE A 284 -0.62 -2.26 14.96
N MET A 285 -1.65 -2.41 14.13
CA MET A 285 -2.06 -1.39 13.15
C MET A 285 -2.46 -0.09 13.85
N ASN A 286 -3.30 -0.16 14.87
CA ASN A 286 -3.71 1.00 15.66
C ASN A 286 -2.51 1.71 16.32
N ASN A 287 -1.60 0.95 16.94
CA ASN A 287 -0.42 1.51 17.58
C ASN A 287 0.55 2.17 16.59
N ASN A 288 0.52 1.78 15.32
CA ASN A 288 1.37 2.34 14.27
C ASN A 288 0.68 3.41 13.43
N GLY A 289 -0.59 3.72 13.68
CA GLY A 289 -1.34 4.72 12.94
C GLY A 289 -1.69 4.29 11.51
N GLN A 290 -1.66 2.98 11.24
CA GLN A 290 -2.06 2.40 9.96
C GLN A 290 -3.54 2.01 10.02
N THR A 291 -4.34 2.52 9.11
CA THR A 291 -5.79 2.28 9.08
C THR A 291 -6.10 0.93 8.46
N ILE A 292 -6.73 0.02 9.19
CA ILE A 292 -7.29 -1.20 8.62
C ILE A 292 -8.47 -0.82 7.72
N ALA A 293 -8.43 -1.26 6.46
CA ALA A 293 -9.46 -0.98 5.48
C ALA A 293 -9.70 -2.22 4.59
N TYR A 294 -10.20 -3.27 5.25
CA TYR A 294 -10.44 -4.54 4.60
C TYR A 294 -11.44 -4.44 3.45
N GLN A 295 -11.09 -5.10 2.36
CA GLN A 295 -12.00 -5.42 1.25
C GLN A 295 -11.80 -6.89 0.88
N THR A 296 -12.89 -7.56 0.53
CA THR A 296 -12.86 -8.90 -0.06
C THR A 296 -12.12 -8.89 -1.40
N ALA A 297 -11.79 -10.06 -1.94
CA ALA A 297 -11.16 -10.19 -3.26
C ALA A 297 -11.96 -9.49 -4.37
N GLU A 298 -13.30 -9.65 -4.38
CA GLU A 298 -14.20 -9.02 -5.34
C GLU A 298 -14.16 -7.49 -5.23
N GLU A 299 -14.34 -6.95 -4.02
CA GLU A 299 -14.32 -5.51 -3.75
C GLU A 299 -12.96 -4.90 -4.07
N TYR A 300 -11.87 -5.62 -3.73
CA TYR A 300 -10.51 -5.15 -4.00
C TYR A 300 -10.18 -5.16 -5.49
N THR A 301 -10.62 -6.18 -6.23
CA THR A 301 -10.49 -6.22 -7.70
C THR A 301 -11.22 -5.04 -8.34
N ALA A 302 -12.44 -4.75 -7.91
CA ALA A 302 -13.20 -3.60 -8.41
C ALA A 302 -12.50 -2.26 -8.07
N TYR A 303 -11.93 -2.14 -6.86
CA TYR A 303 -11.14 -0.99 -6.46
C TYR A 303 -9.88 -0.81 -7.33
N LEU A 304 -9.14 -1.88 -7.60
CA LEU A 304 -7.94 -1.84 -8.45
C LEU A 304 -8.28 -1.45 -9.89
N ALA A 305 -9.39 -1.97 -10.43
CA ALA A 305 -9.87 -1.60 -11.77
C ALA A 305 -10.20 -0.10 -11.85
N GLN A 306 -10.86 0.46 -10.84
CA GLN A 306 -11.14 1.89 -10.79
C GLN A 306 -9.85 2.70 -10.61
N SER A 307 -8.94 2.26 -9.74
CA SER A 307 -7.66 2.92 -9.50
C SER A 307 -6.78 2.99 -10.76
N ALA A 308 -6.84 1.97 -11.63
CA ALA A 308 -6.12 1.96 -12.90
C ALA A 308 -6.61 3.07 -13.87
N ILE A 309 -7.81 3.62 -13.65
CA ILE A 309 -8.37 4.76 -14.38
C ILE A 309 -8.04 6.07 -13.66
N ASP A 310 -8.34 6.14 -12.37
CA ASP A 310 -8.29 7.38 -11.60
C ASP A 310 -6.85 7.87 -11.35
N VAL A 311 -5.89 6.95 -11.13
CA VAL A 311 -4.50 7.31 -10.83
C VAL A 311 -3.81 7.99 -12.00
N PRO A 312 -3.86 7.47 -13.25
CA PRO A 312 -3.32 8.17 -14.42
C PRO A 312 -3.97 9.54 -14.66
N GLU A 313 -5.28 9.67 -14.45
CA GLU A 313 -5.95 10.96 -14.60
C GLU A 313 -5.48 11.97 -13.53
N ALA A 314 -5.31 11.51 -12.29
CA ALA A 314 -4.75 12.35 -11.23
C ALA A 314 -3.29 12.77 -11.52
N MET A 315 -2.49 11.89 -12.10
CA MET A 315 -1.10 12.18 -12.49
C MET A 315 -1.02 13.24 -13.57
N LYS A 316 -1.91 13.20 -14.59
CA LYS A 316 -2.04 14.26 -15.61
C LYS A 316 -2.42 15.60 -15.00
N ALA A 317 -3.33 15.59 -14.02
CA ALA A 317 -3.80 16.81 -13.37
C ALA A 317 -2.70 17.55 -12.58
N VAL A 318 -1.58 16.89 -12.29
CA VAL A 318 -0.45 17.42 -11.52
C VAL A 318 0.88 17.39 -12.29
N ASP A 319 0.81 17.33 -13.62
CA ASP A 319 1.97 17.37 -14.54
C ASP A 319 3.02 16.27 -14.28
N LEU A 320 2.57 15.06 -13.88
CA LEU A 320 3.43 13.88 -13.71
C LEU A 320 3.38 12.91 -14.91
N LEU A 321 2.62 13.21 -15.94
CA LEU A 321 2.52 12.50 -17.21
C LEU A 321 2.60 13.47 -18.38
#